data_73c74bd99b47c1e2baa1353aa2935aac
#
_entry.id   73c74bd99b47c1e2baa1353aa2935aac
#
_cell.length_a   1.000
_cell.length_b   1.000
_cell.length_c   1.000
_cell.angle_alpha   90.00
_cell.angle_beta   90.00
_cell.angle_gamma   90.00
#
_symmetry.space_group_name_H-M   'P 1'
#
loop_
_entity.id
_entity.type
_entity.pdbx_description
1 polymer ?
#
loop_
_entity_poly.entity_id
_entity_poly.type
_entity_poly.pdbx_seq_one_letter_code
_entity_poly.pdbx_strand_id
1 'polypeptide(L)'
;MSNRPTLKALPPKLSALSLLTAYCSLLLALSGCAWVTTRYAALFEKVPAERRETRELVQSLIQRSGERRSLRVLASVYYSGTDGRGGFQEAVLVHRPDRLRLETLSPLGSAILIVTADAEEIAGFHPREGLFYRGKSSPLNLFRYTQIPLGLGEFTSVLMGLPPLVAQSGWSHDGHAIVRDLGGGWKEAISFHPTFWAPTKWQRTNPEGRIELSAQFSDFFATPAGPFPLKISLEVPTQQRRLDIRYQDPELNIDLAPALFVQQKPENAREVPIESLGG
;
A
#
# COMPACT_ATOMS: atom_id res chain seq x y z
N MET A 1 -57.23 -65.88 6.45
CA MET A 1 -55.99 -65.45 7.08
C MET A 1 -54.91 -65.65 6.03
N SER A 2 -54.51 -64.58 5.34
CA SER A 2 -53.57 -64.66 4.22
C SER A 2 -52.40 -63.76 4.50
N ASN A 3 -51.26 -64.39 4.76
CA ASN A 3 -49.94 -63.70 4.89
C ASN A 3 -49.41 -63.34 3.50
N ARG A 4 -49.17 -62.09 3.23
CA ARG A 4 -48.39 -61.68 2.09
C ARG A 4 -46.99 -61.09 2.55
N PRO A 5 -45.92 -61.60 1.98
CA PRO A 5 -44.59 -61.05 2.30
C PRO A 5 -44.31 -59.73 1.55
N THR A 6 -43.81 -58.78 2.26
CA THR A 6 -43.34 -57.46 1.70
C THR A 6 -42.02 -57.69 0.99
N LEU A 7 -41.98 -57.29 -0.30
CA LEU A 7 -40.74 -57.20 -1.09
C LEU A 7 -39.90 -56.01 -0.59
N LYS A 8 -38.65 -56.27 -0.18
CA LYS A 8 -37.62 -55.26 0.03
C LYS A 8 -37.10 -54.77 -1.32
N ALA A 9 -37.23 -53.46 -1.58
CA ALA A 9 -36.64 -52.81 -2.74
C ALA A 9 -35.11 -52.80 -2.62
N LEU A 10 -34.43 -53.26 -3.67
CA LEU A 10 -32.98 -53.11 -3.83
C LEU A 10 -32.62 -51.63 -4.13
N PRO A 11 -31.46 -51.15 -3.64
CA PRO A 11 -30.97 -49.80 -4.00
C PRO A 11 -30.56 -49.72 -5.48
N PRO A 12 -30.71 -48.56 -6.12
CA PRO A 12 -30.35 -48.40 -7.53
C PRO A 12 -28.83 -48.53 -7.71
N LYS A 13 -28.43 -49.43 -8.62
CA LYS A 13 -27.04 -49.55 -9.07
C LYS A 13 -26.66 -48.25 -9.77
N LEU A 14 -25.77 -47.41 -9.15
CA LEU A 14 -25.13 -46.29 -9.81
C LEU A 14 -24.33 -46.82 -11.01
N SER A 15 -24.71 -46.40 -12.21
CA SER A 15 -24.04 -46.82 -13.44
C SER A 15 -22.63 -46.24 -13.50
N ALA A 16 -21.67 -47.00 -14.01
CA ALA A 16 -20.27 -46.61 -14.17
C ALA A 16 -20.10 -45.27 -14.92
N LEU A 17 -21.12 -44.90 -15.69
CA LEU A 17 -21.15 -43.63 -16.45
C LEU A 17 -21.31 -42.40 -15.54
N SER A 18 -22.06 -42.48 -14.43
CA SER A 18 -22.24 -41.38 -13.48
C SER A 18 -20.99 -41.14 -12.59
N LEU A 19 -20.21 -42.17 -12.35
CA LEU A 19 -18.90 -42.04 -11.66
C LEU A 19 -17.84 -41.43 -12.57
N LEU A 20 -17.86 -41.72 -13.88
CA LEU A 20 -16.92 -41.15 -14.85
C LEU A 20 -17.16 -39.66 -15.05
N THR A 21 -18.41 -39.21 -15.09
CA THR A 21 -18.73 -37.77 -15.24
C THR A 21 -18.38 -36.97 -14.00
N ALA A 22 -18.55 -37.54 -12.80
CA ALA A 22 -18.13 -36.88 -11.54
C ALA A 22 -16.60 -36.76 -11.43
N TYR A 23 -15.88 -37.77 -11.91
CA TYR A 23 -14.39 -37.75 -11.91
C TYR A 23 -13.81 -36.76 -12.92
N CYS A 24 -14.40 -36.64 -14.12
CA CYS A 24 -14.01 -35.63 -15.11
C CYS A 24 -14.30 -34.19 -14.65
N SER A 25 -15.41 -33.96 -13.93
CA SER A 25 -15.72 -32.61 -13.39
C SER A 25 -14.76 -32.21 -12.29
N LEU A 26 -14.29 -33.15 -11.47
CA LEU A 26 -13.33 -32.90 -10.40
C LEU A 26 -11.93 -32.59 -10.96
N LEU A 27 -11.51 -33.24 -12.05
CA LEU A 27 -10.23 -32.99 -12.71
C LEU A 27 -10.20 -31.63 -13.42
N LEU A 28 -11.34 -31.14 -13.95
CA LEU A 28 -11.44 -29.83 -14.55
C LEU A 28 -11.41 -28.69 -13.52
N ALA A 29 -11.91 -28.92 -12.31
CA ALA A 29 -11.86 -27.96 -11.21
C ALA A 29 -10.44 -27.79 -10.61
N LEU A 30 -9.61 -28.84 -10.68
CA LEU A 30 -8.22 -28.79 -10.18
C LEU A 30 -7.24 -28.14 -11.17
N SER A 31 -7.56 -28.11 -12.47
CA SER A 31 -6.70 -27.47 -13.48
C SER A 31 -6.86 -25.96 -13.55
N GLY A 32 -7.94 -25.38 -13.04
CA GLY A 32 -8.19 -23.94 -13.03
C GLY A 32 -7.24 -23.13 -12.15
N CYS A 33 -6.81 -23.68 -11.02
CA CYS A 33 -5.91 -22.98 -10.10
C CYS A 33 -4.44 -22.99 -10.56
N ALA A 34 -4.01 -23.98 -11.35
CA ALA A 34 -2.64 -24.06 -11.83
C ALA A 34 -2.33 -23.00 -12.92
N TRP A 35 -3.33 -22.59 -13.68
CA TRP A 35 -3.13 -21.63 -14.79
C TRP A 35 -2.91 -20.19 -14.29
N VAL A 36 -3.50 -19.83 -13.16
CA VAL A 36 -3.30 -18.52 -12.53
C VAL A 36 -1.91 -18.44 -11.90
N THR A 37 -1.47 -19.48 -11.19
CA THR A 37 -0.14 -19.49 -10.56
C THR A 37 1.00 -19.53 -11.58
N THR A 38 0.81 -20.17 -12.76
CA THR A 38 1.85 -20.24 -13.79
C THR A 38 2.06 -18.87 -14.49
N ARG A 39 1.04 -18.02 -14.63
CA ARG A 39 1.21 -16.67 -15.16
C ARG A 39 1.97 -15.74 -14.19
N TYR A 40 1.83 -15.93 -12.90
CA TYR A 40 2.60 -15.17 -11.89
C TYR A 40 4.05 -15.64 -11.81
N ALA A 41 4.32 -16.94 -11.94
CA ALA A 41 5.68 -17.49 -11.91
C ALA A 41 6.52 -17.11 -13.15
N ALA A 42 5.91 -17.03 -14.33
CA ALA A 42 6.61 -16.68 -15.58
C ALA A 42 7.12 -15.22 -15.60
N LEU A 43 6.56 -14.32 -14.77
CA LEU A 43 7.04 -12.95 -14.66
C LEU A 43 8.32 -12.83 -13.79
N PHE A 44 8.68 -13.89 -13.06
CA PHE A 44 9.81 -13.92 -12.14
C PHE A 44 10.86 -14.99 -12.50
N GLU A 45 10.87 -15.45 -13.76
CA GLU A 45 11.92 -16.32 -14.25
C GLU A 45 13.28 -15.62 -14.03
N LYS A 46 14.22 -16.34 -13.41
CA LYS A 46 15.55 -15.83 -13.05
C LYS A 46 16.34 -15.42 -14.30
N VAL A 47 16.09 -14.22 -14.78
CA VAL A 47 17.02 -13.56 -15.70
C VAL A 47 18.27 -13.22 -14.89
N PRO A 48 19.49 -13.53 -15.38
CA PRO A 48 20.72 -13.10 -14.72
C PRO A 48 20.62 -11.60 -14.44
N ALA A 49 20.97 -11.21 -13.22
CA ALA A 49 20.88 -9.81 -12.78
C ALA A 49 21.83 -8.97 -13.64
N GLU A 50 21.30 -8.39 -14.71
CA GLU A 50 22.01 -7.46 -15.56
C GLU A 50 22.24 -6.17 -14.76
N ARG A 51 23.49 -5.73 -14.68
CA ARG A 51 23.82 -4.51 -13.94
C ARG A 51 23.33 -3.30 -14.72
N ARG A 52 22.25 -2.67 -14.26
CA ARG A 52 21.78 -1.42 -14.86
C ARG A 52 22.58 -0.22 -14.39
N GLU A 53 22.79 0.71 -15.29
CA GLU A 53 23.45 1.98 -14.94
C GLU A 53 22.53 2.84 -14.06
N THR A 54 23.15 3.64 -13.18
CA THR A 54 22.45 4.56 -12.27
C THR A 54 21.44 5.46 -13.01
N ARG A 55 21.82 5.95 -14.19
CA ARG A 55 20.94 6.80 -15.01
C ARG A 55 19.65 6.07 -15.44
N GLU A 56 19.75 4.81 -15.85
CA GLU A 56 18.59 4.00 -16.25
C GLU A 56 17.66 3.74 -15.07
N LEU A 57 18.22 3.45 -13.89
CA LEU A 57 17.45 3.25 -12.65
C LEU A 57 16.68 4.51 -12.28
N VAL A 58 17.33 5.66 -12.30
CA VAL A 58 16.69 6.95 -12.01
C VAL A 58 15.60 7.27 -13.05
N GLN A 59 15.87 7.07 -14.34
CA GLN A 59 14.86 7.27 -15.38
C GLN A 59 13.65 6.35 -15.21
N SER A 60 13.87 5.08 -14.83
CA SER A 60 12.77 4.14 -14.57
C SER A 60 11.90 4.55 -13.38
N LEU A 61 12.49 5.14 -12.34
CA LEU A 61 11.74 5.69 -11.20
C LEU A 61 10.90 6.91 -11.62
N ILE A 62 11.48 7.82 -12.40
CA ILE A 62 10.78 9.01 -12.91
C ILE A 62 9.60 8.58 -13.79
N GLN A 63 9.83 7.64 -14.71
CA GLN A 63 8.78 7.11 -15.58
C GLN A 63 7.64 6.52 -14.76
N ARG A 64 7.92 5.60 -13.82
CA ARG A 64 6.91 5.01 -12.93
C ARG A 64 6.18 6.06 -12.11
N SER A 65 6.90 7.09 -11.68
CA SER A 65 6.32 8.23 -10.98
C SER A 65 5.29 8.97 -11.83
N GLY A 66 5.54 9.13 -13.12
CA GLY A 66 4.59 9.73 -14.07
C GLY A 66 3.41 8.82 -14.43
N GLU A 67 3.63 7.51 -14.46
CA GLU A 67 2.62 6.51 -14.79
C GLU A 67 1.64 6.21 -13.65
N ARG A 68 2.03 6.42 -12.39
CA ARG A 68 1.20 6.17 -11.20
C ARG A 68 0.59 7.47 -10.70
N ARG A 69 -0.62 7.78 -11.13
CA ARG A 69 -1.29 9.06 -10.86
C ARG A 69 -2.26 8.99 -9.70
N SER A 70 -3.01 7.91 -9.58
CA SER A 70 -4.01 7.74 -8.52
C SER A 70 -4.05 6.32 -7.98
N LEU A 71 -4.54 6.18 -6.74
CA LEU A 71 -4.72 4.91 -6.04
C LEU A 71 -6.03 4.98 -5.24
N ARG A 72 -6.82 3.92 -5.31
CA ARG A 72 -7.88 3.61 -4.36
C ARG A 72 -7.65 2.21 -3.83
N VAL A 73 -7.64 2.05 -2.50
CA VAL A 73 -7.36 0.74 -1.90
C VAL A 73 -7.90 0.67 -0.46
N LEU A 74 -8.30 -0.52 -0.04
CA LEU A 74 -8.45 -0.86 1.36
C LEU A 74 -7.13 -1.42 1.88
N ALA A 75 -6.66 -0.92 3.02
CA ALA A 75 -5.40 -1.31 3.64
C ALA A 75 -5.62 -1.88 5.04
N SER A 76 -4.90 -2.93 5.38
CA SER A 76 -4.67 -3.32 6.77
C SER A 76 -3.41 -2.62 7.25
N VAL A 77 -3.55 -1.79 8.26
CA VAL A 77 -2.46 -0.99 8.83
C VAL A 77 -2.15 -1.51 10.22
N TYR A 78 -0.85 -1.77 10.48
CA TYR A 78 -0.33 -2.15 11.80
C TYR A 78 0.74 -1.15 12.19
N TYR A 79 0.62 -0.60 13.38
CA TYR A 79 1.61 0.31 13.94
C TYR A 79 2.24 -0.27 15.20
N SER A 80 3.49 0.08 15.43
CA SER A 80 4.18 -0.17 16.69
C SER A 80 5.09 1.00 17.02
N GLY A 81 5.17 1.34 18.30
CA GLY A 81 5.98 2.44 18.80
C GLY A 81 6.10 2.37 20.31
N THR A 82 6.77 3.37 20.91
CA THR A 82 6.89 3.52 22.36
C THR A 82 5.55 3.66 23.05
N ASP A 83 4.55 4.21 22.33
CA ASP A 83 3.20 4.51 22.84
C ASP A 83 2.26 3.29 22.74
N GLY A 84 2.75 2.17 22.19
CA GLY A 84 1.98 0.95 22.03
C GLY A 84 2.02 0.37 20.61
N ARG A 85 1.13 -0.59 20.38
CA ARG A 85 0.95 -1.28 19.11
C ARG A 85 -0.52 -1.52 18.85
N GLY A 86 -0.91 -1.51 17.59
CA GLY A 86 -2.29 -1.77 17.20
C GLY A 86 -2.43 -1.99 15.70
N GLY A 87 -3.66 -2.23 15.27
CA GLY A 87 -3.98 -2.37 13.86
C GLY A 87 -5.41 -1.94 13.58
N PHE A 88 -5.63 -1.46 12.36
CA PHE A 88 -6.93 -1.00 11.88
C PHE A 88 -7.02 -1.19 10.36
N GLN A 89 -8.23 -1.05 9.84
CA GLN A 89 -8.48 -0.96 8.40
C GLN A 89 -8.53 0.50 8.00
N GLU A 90 -7.96 0.81 6.84
CA GLU A 90 -7.93 2.15 6.29
C GLU A 90 -8.32 2.16 4.81
N ALA A 91 -9.33 2.93 4.44
CA ALA A 91 -9.55 3.25 3.04
C ALA A 91 -8.59 4.38 2.64
N VAL A 92 -7.80 4.13 1.61
CA VAL A 92 -6.74 5.04 1.14
C VAL A 92 -7.06 5.49 -0.27
N LEU A 93 -7.16 6.81 -0.47
CA LEU A 93 -7.22 7.42 -1.78
C LEU A 93 -6.04 8.38 -1.91
N VAL A 94 -5.31 8.22 -3.01
CA VAL A 94 -4.19 9.09 -3.37
C VAL A 94 -4.42 9.63 -4.77
N HIS A 95 -4.21 10.91 -4.96
CA HIS A 95 -4.05 11.51 -6.28
C HIS A 95 -2.80 12.38 -6.25
N ARG A 96 -1.77 11.89 -6.92
CA ARG A 96 -0.47 12.59 -6.93
C ARG A 96 -0.55 13.92 -7.65
N PRO A 97 0.33 14.89 -7.27
CA PRO A 97 1.43 14.70 -6.31
C PRO A 97 1.04 14.87 -4.83
N ASP A 98 -0.07 15.53 -4.52
CA ASP A 98 -0.31 16.16 -3.23
C ASP A 98 -1.74 16.03 -2.71
N ARG A 99 -2.53 15.07 -3.18
CA ARG A 99 -3.89 14.83 -2.65
C ARG A 99 -3.99 13.47 -1.99
N LEU A 100 -4.50 13.50 -0.78
CA LEU A 100 -4.64 12.33 0.08
C LEU A 100 -6.00 12.34 0.78
N ARG A 101 -6.63 11.17 0.85
CA ARG A 101 -7.74 10.88 1.75
C ARG A 101 -7.51 9.57 2.44
N LEU A 102 -7.62 9.57 3.76
CA LEU A 102 -7.51 8.40 4.62
C LEU A 102 -8.78 8.29 5.46
N GLU A 103 -9.37 7.11 5.51
CA GLU A 103 -10.53 6.84 6.35
C GLU A 103 -10.23 5.62 7.22
N THR A 104 -9.96 5.86 8.49
CA THR A 104 -9.81 4.79 9.48
C THR A 104 -11.17 4.19 9.78
N LEU A 105 -11.30 2.87 9.61
CA LEU A 105 -12.56 2.17 9.71
C LEU A 105 -12.68 1.39 11.03
N SER A 106 -13.88 1.39 11.58
CA SER A 106 -14.27 0.50 12.67
C SER A 106 -14.39 -0.95 12.14
N PRO A 107 -14.42 -1.97 13.03
CA PRO A 107 -14.67 -3.36 12.62
C PRO A 107 -16.01 -3.57 11.88
N LEU A 108 -16.95 -2.62 12.03
CA LEU A 108 -18.24 -2.64 11.33
C LEU A 108 -18.22 -1.83 10.01
N GLY A 109 -17.05 -1.31 9.60
CA GLY A 109 -16.87 -0.57 8.35
C GLY A 109 -17.27 0.89 8.38
N SER A 110 -17.71 1.45 9.53
CA SER A 110 -17.98 2.89 9.67
C SER A 110 -16.67 3.66 9.91
N ALA A 111 -16.56 4.86 9.33
CA ALA A 111 -15.40 5.72 9.54
C ALA A 111 -15.33 6.21 11.00
N ILE A 112 -14.15 6.01 11.61
CA ILE A 112 -13.79 6.54 12.95
C ILE A 112 -13.15 7.91 12.80
N LEU A 113 -12.25 8.04 11.83
CA LEU A 113 -11.53 9.26 11.52
C LEU A 113 -11.40 9.37 10.00
N ILE A 114 -11.64 10.55 9.47
CA ILE A 114 -11.46 10.86 8.05
C ILE A 114 -10.45 12.00 7.97
N VAL A 115 -9.38 11.80 7.23
CA VAL A 115 -8.36 12.83 6.99
C VAL A 115 -8.27 13.09 5.50
N THR A 116 -8.26 14.35 5.11
CA THR A 116 -7.94 14.79 3.76
C THR A 116 -6.79 15.78 3.81
N ALA A 117 -5.95 15.75 2.79
CA ALA A 117 -4.90 16.73 2.61
C ALA A 117 -4.70 17.04 1.13
N ASP A 118 -4.43 18.30 0.84
CA ASP A 118 -3.95 18.77 -0.46
C ASP A 118 -2.76 19.73 -0.26
N ALA A 119 -2.36 20.48 -1.30
CA ALA A 119 -1.24 21.38 -1.23
C ALA A 119 -1.41 22.51 -0.18
N GLU A 120 -2.63 22.85 0.17
CA GLU A 120 -2.96 24.02 1.01
C GLU A 120 -3.42 23.63 2.41
N GLU A 121 -4.30 22.65 2.50
CA GLU A 121 -5.01 22.32 3.72
C GLU A 121 -4.87 20.83 4.09
N ILE A 122 -4.81 20.56 5.40
CA ILE A 122 -5.11 19.26 5.99
C ILE A 122 -6.31 19.40 6.90
N ALA A 123 -7.31 18.52 6.72
CA ALA A 123 -8.50 18.47 7.52
C ALA A 123 -8.75 17.06 8.06
N GLY A 124 -9.22 16.96 9.28
CA GLY A 124 -9.59 15.71 9.94
C GLY A 124 -10.98 15.79 10.55
N PHE A 125 -11.78 14.76 10.42
CA PHE A 125 -13.09 14.68 11.05
C PHE A 125 -13.21 13.39 11.86
N HIS A 126 -13.54 13.54 13.13
CA HIS A 126 -13.86 12.44 14.05
C HIS A 126 -15.38 12.38 14.26
N PRO A 127 -16.12 11.53 13.51
CA PRO A 127 -17.59 11.56 13.48
C PRO A 127 -18.22 11.33 14.86
N ARG A 128 -17.66 10.41 15.67
CA ARG A 128 -18.19 10.04 16.98
C ARG A 128 -18.06 11.16 18.00
N GLU A 129 -16.98 11.94 17.92
CA GLU A 129 -16.71 13.03 18.85
C GLU A 129 -17.27 14.38 18.37
N GLY A 130 -17.69 14.44 17.09
CA GLY A 130 -18.11 15.68 16.46
C GLY A 130 -17.00 16.72 16.38
N LEU A 131 -15.74 16.28 16.27
CA LEU A 131 -14.58 17.15 16.17
C LEU A 131 -14.11 17.25 14.73
N PHE A 132 -13.91 18.48 14.28
CA PHE A 132 -13.36 18.79 12.95
C PHE A 132 -12.07 19.57 13.12
N TYR A 133 -10.96 18.95 12.67
CA TYR A 133 -9.62 19.54 12.71
C TYR A 133 -9.31 20.18 11.37
N ARG A 134 -8.69 21.36 11.41
CA ARG A 134 -8.29 22.07 10.19
C ARG A 134 -6.99 22.80 10.43
N GLY A 135 -6.12 22.80 9.43
CA GLY A 135 -4.88 23.54 9.44
C GLY A 135 -4.16 23.52 8.10
N LYS A 136 -3.03 24.23 8.03
CA LYS A 136 -2.21 24.25 6.83
C LYS A 136 -1.59 22.89 6.53
N SER A 137 -1.51 22.55 5.25
CA SER A 137 -0.78 21.37 4.77
C SER A 137 0.72 21.58 4.96
N SER A 138 1.23 21.19 6.12
CA SER A 138 2.66 21.27 6.45
C SER A 138 3.18 19.89 6.87
N PRO A 139 4.50 19.62 6.70
CA PRO A 139 5.08 18.36 7.18
C PRO A 139 4.82 18.11 8.66
N LEU A 140 4.81 19.17 9.50
CA LEU A 140 4.53 19.06 10.92
C LEU A 140 3.07 18.65 11.20
N ASN A 141 2.10 19.24 10.52
CA ASN A 141 0.69 18.90 10.69
C ASN A 141 0.38 17.50 10.14
N LEU A 142 1.00 17.10 9.05
CA LEU A 142 0.90 15.73 8.55
C LEU A 142 1.55 14.74 9.53
N PHE A 143 2.70 15.08 10.10
CA PHE A 143 3.37 14.27 11.13
C PHE A 143 2.50 14.06 12.36
N ARG A 144 1.74 15.07 12.81
CA ARG A 144 0.82 14.94 13.97
C ARG A 144 -0.18 13.81 13.77
N TYR A 145 -0.61 13.59 12.53
CA TYR A 145 -1.52 12.50 12.19
C TYR A 145 -0.79 11.17 11.90
N THR A 146 0.18 11.19 11.00
CA THR A 146 0.84 9.96 10.51
C THR A 146 1.92 9.43 11.45
N GLN A 147 2.48 10.30 12.27
CA GLN A 147 3.67 10.06 13.09
C GLN A 147 4.91 9.65 12.25
N ILE A 148 4.89 9.93 10.95
CA ILE A 148 5.98 9.67 10.00
C ILE A 148 6.51 11.03 9.49
N PRO A 149 7.81 11.31 9.60
CA PRO A 149 8.39 12.61 9.23
C PRO A 149 8.60 12.75 7.71
N LEU A 150 7.49 12.72 6.99
CA LEU A 150 7.40 12.92 5.53
C LEU A 150 6.49 14.10 5.21
N GLY A 151 6.83 14.86 4.20
CA GLY A 151 5.91 15.80 3.58
C GLY A 151 4.83 15.09 2.76
N LEU A 152 3.74 15.79 2.43
CA LEU A 152 2.58 15.20 1.74
C LEU A 152 2.97 14.52 0.41
N GLY A 153 3.76 15.21 -0.44
CA GLY A 153 4.22 14.64 -1.70
C GLY A 153 5.15 13.42 -1.53
N GLU A 154 5.98 13.39 -0.47
CA GLU A 154 6.80 12.24 -0.13
C GLU A 154 5.93 11.08 0.36
N PHE A 155 4.96 11.34 1.23
CA PHE A 155 4.08 10.34 1.79
C PHE A 155 3.17 9.72 0.71
N THR A 156 2.58 10.55 -0.17
CA THR A 156 1.80 10.05 -1.32
C THR A 156 2.65 9.21 -2.27
N SER A 157 3.92 9.56 -2.49
CA SER A 157 4.84 8.75 -3.29
C SER A 157 5.07 7.37 -2.67
N VAL A 158 5.29 7.31 -1.35
CA VAL A 158 5.47 6.03 -0.63
C VAL A 158 4.21 5.17 -0.70
N LEU A 159 3.03 5.75 -0.49
CA LEU A 159 1.76 5.03 -0.64
C LEU A 159 1.53 4.50 -2.07
N MET A 160 2.10 5.16 -3.07
CA MET A 160 2.09 4.70 -4.47
C MET A 160 3.21 3.67 -4.77
N GLY A 161 3.88 3.14 -3.74
CA GLY A 161 4.96 2.15 -3.89
C GLY A 161 6.22 2.72 -4.56
N LEU A 162 6.51 3.99 -4.31
CA LEU A 162 7.67 4.70 -4.86
C LEU A 162 8.45 5.38 -3.74
N PRO A 163 9.78 5.47 -3.85
CA PRO A 163 10.55 6.33 -2.96
C PRO A 163 10.22 7.80 -3.23
N PRO A 164 10.38 8.69 -2.24
CA PRO A 164 10.37 10.13 -2.49
C PRO A 164 11.49 10.50 -3.47
N LEU A 165 11.16 11.02 -4.65
CA LEU A 165 12.15 11.35 -5.67
C LEU A 165 12.11 12.85 -5.95
N VAL A 166 13.01 13.59 -5.30
CA VAL A 166 13.04 15.03 -5.35
C VAL A 166 13.91 15.56 -6.50
N ALA A 167 14.94 14.82 -6.92
CA ALA A 167 15.88 15.27 -7.94
C ALA A 167 16.21 14.20 -8.98
N GLN A 168 16.44 14.64 -10.22
CA GLN A 168 16.82 13.78 -11.35
C GLN A 168 18.33 13.50 -11.42
N SER A 169 19.14 14.18 -10.61
CA SER A 169 20.59 14.11 -10.64
C SER A 169 21.20 13.95 -9.25
N GLY A 170 22.50 13.74 -9.21
CA GLY A 170 23.26 13.58 -7.96
C GLY A 170 23.30 12.14 -7.44
N TRP A 171 22.76 11.19 -8.16
CA TRP A 171 22.83 9.78 -7.82
C TRP A 171 24.11 9.13 -8.29
N SER A 172 24.69 8.27 -7.46
CA SER A 172 25.81 7.40 -7.77
C SER A 172 25.48 5.95 -7.43
N HIS A 173 26.22 5.02 -8.01
CA HIS A 173 26.05 3.59 -7.75
C HIS A 173 26.82 3.19 -6.50
N ASP A 174 26.20 2.40 -5.62
CA ASP A 174 26.82 1.79 -4.46
C ASP A 174 26.32 0.35 -4.28
N GLY A 175 27.09 -0.60 -4.77
CA GLY A 175 26.77 -2.03 -4.72
C GLY A 175 25.49 -2.38 -5.48
N HIS A 176 24.39 -2.64 -4.75
CA HIS A 176 23.06 -2.96 -5.29
C HIS A 176 22.05 -1.81 -5.14
N ALA A 177 22.52 -0.63 -4.77
CA ALA A 177 21.71 0.55 -4.55
C ALA A 177 22.23 1.74 -5.37
N ILE A 178 21.38 2.74 -5.54
CA ILE A 178 21.82 4.09 -5.89
C ILE A 178 21.77 4.95 -4.65
N VAL A 179 22.75 5.83 -4.48
CA VAL A 179 22.87 6.73 -3.34
C VAL A 179 22.99 8.15 -3.80
N ARG A 180 22.48 9.09 -2.98
CA ARG A 180 22.57 10.52 -3.20
C ARG A 180 22.95 11.23 -1.92
N ASP A 181 23.87 12.19 -2.03
CA ASP A 181 24.16 13.13 -0.98
C ASP A 181 23.13 14.27 -1.00
N LEU A 182 22.54 14.56 0.15
CA LEU A 182 21.52 15.62 0.33
C LEU A 182 22.13 16.91 0.89
N GLY A 183 23.45 16.91 1.14
CA GLY A 183 24.15 18.00 1.80
C GLY A 183 24.16 17.84 3.33
N GLY A 184 25.12 18.51 3.97
CA GLY A 184 25.25 18.47 5.43
C GLY A 184 25.49 17.08 6.03
N GLY A 185 25.98 16.12 5.23
CA GLY A 185 26.20 14.74 5.67
C GLY A 185 24.98 13.83 5.59
N TRP A 186 23.81 14.35 5.23
CA TRP A 186 22.62 13.57 4.95
C TRP A 186 22.71 12.81 3.64
N LYS A 187 22.27 11.58 3.64
CA LYS A 187 22.25 10.71 2.45
C LYS A 187 20.93 10.02 2.29
N GLU A 188 20.61 9.67 1.05
CA GLU A 188 19.53 8.72 0.76
C GLU A 188 20.04 7.61 -0.14
N ALA A 189 19.40 6.43 -0.02
CA ALA A 189 19.70 5.26 -0.82
C ALA A 189 18.42 4.57 -1.29
N ILE A 190 18.45 4.02 -2.50
CA ILE A 190 17.37 3.24 -3.08
C ILE A 190 17.94 1.90 -3.55
N SER A 191 17.38 0.81 -3.03
CA SER A 191 17.68 -0.55 -3.49
C SER A 191 16.57 -1.04 -4.42
N PHE A 192 16.93 -1.91 -5.36
CA PHE A 192 16.03 -2.40 -6.39
C PHE A 192 15.91 -3.92 -6.37
N HIS A 193 14.79 -4.41 -6.85
CA HIS A 193 14.61 -5.83 -7.10
C HIS A 193 15.51 -6.28 -8.26
N PRO A 194 16.26 -7.38 -8.14
CA PRO A 194 17.29 -7.76 -9.12
C PRO A 194 16.74 -8.13 -10.50
N THR A 195 15.46 -8.52 -10.59
CA THR A 195 14.87 -9.02 -11.84
C THR A 195 14.05 -7.95 -12.55
N PHE A 196 13.14 -7.25 -11.85
CA PHE A 196 12.18 -6.31 -12.46
C PHE A 196 12.41 -4.85 -12.07
N TRP A 197 13.50 -4.56 -11.35
CA TRP A 197 14.00 -3.21 -11.09
C TRP A 197 12.98 -2.25 -10.45
N ALA A 198 12.01 -2.79 -9.70
CA ALA A 198 11.19 -1.98 -8.81
C ALA A 198 11.98 -1.62 -7.56
N PRO A 199 11.74 -0.45 -6.95
CA PRO A 199 12.34 -0.12 -5.67
C PRO A 199 11.86 -1.12 -4.61
N THR A 200 12.77 -1.68 -3.85
CA THR A 200 12.47 -2.58 -2.71
C THR A 200 12.71 -1.91 -1.38
N LYS A 201 13.59 -0.91 -1.36
CA LYS A 201 13.89 -0.14 -0.15
C LYS A 201 14.32 1.28 -0.52
N TRP A 202 13.86 2.22 0.26
CA TRP A 202 14.41 3.57 0.33
C TRP A 202 14.78 3.87 1.77
N GLN A 203 15.85 4.61 1.98
CA GLN A 203 16.28 5.04 3.31
C GLN A 203 16.94 6.41 3.28
N ARG A 204 16.74 7.16 4.36
CA ARG A 204 17.44 8.43 4.64
C ARG A 204 18.32 8.24 5.87
N THR A 205 19.58 8.63 5.74
CA THR A 205 20.61 8.46 6.76
C THR A 205 21.12 9.84 7.18
N ASN A 206 21.27 10.05 8.47
CA ASN A 206 21.76 11.29 9.04
C ASN A 206 23.31 11.39 8.98
N PRO A 207 23.90 12.55 9.35
CA PRO A 207 25.36 12.75 9.31
C PRO A 207 26.15 11.76 10.17
N GLU A 208 25.56 11.20 11.23
CA GLU A 208 26.17 10.19 12.08
C GLU A 208 26.08 8.77 11.53
N GLY A 209 25.53 8.60 10.31
CA GLY A 209 25.38 7.30 9.64
C GLY A 209 24.19 6.47 10.16
N ARG A 210 23.29 7.04 10.97
CA ARG A 210 22.10 6.34 11.46
C ARG A 210 20.91 6.52 10.50
N ILE A 211 20.15 5.45 10.30
CA ILE A 211 18.91 5.52 9.51
C ILE A 211 17.87 6.29 10.32
N GLU A 212 17.41 7.42 9.78
CA GLU A 212 16.34 8.23 10.36
C GLU A 212 14.96 7.79 9.89
N LEU A 213 14.86 7.36 8.62
CA LEU A 213 13.62 6.93 8.01
C LEU A 213 13.91 5.91 6.93
N SER A 214 13.10 4.87 6.85
CA SER A 214 13.13 3.93 5.73
C SER A 214 11.73 3.52 5.30
N ALA A 215 11.59 3.20 4.00
CA ALA A 215 10.43 2.55 3.42
C ALA A 215 10.87 1.28 2.73
N GLN A 216 10.19 0.17 2.99
CA GLN A 216 10.41 -1.12 2.32
C GLN A 216 9.16 -1.47 1.52
N PHE A 217 9.36 -2.02 0.33
CA PHE A 217 8.31 -2.41 -0.62
C PHE A 217 8.45 -3.89 -0.95
N SER A 218 7.40 -4.66 -0.76
CA SER A 218 7.40 -6.11 -1.00
C SER A 218 6.05 -6.63 -1.47
N ASP A 219 5.96 -7.94 -1.71
CA ASP A 219 4.76 -8.61 -2.18
C ASP A 219 4.23 -7.97 -3.49
N PHE A 220 5.11 -7.90 -4.50
CA PHE A 220 4.81 -7.23 -5.77
C PHE A 220 3.84 -8.03 -6.62
N PHE A 221 2.90 -7.34 -7.26
CA PHE A 221 2.08 -7.88 -8.33
C PHE A 221 2.22 -7.04 -9.60
N ALA A 222 1.95 -7.66 -10.75
CA ALA A 222 2.08 -7.00 -12.05
C ALA A 222 0.88 -6.11 -12.34
N THR A 223 1.15 -4.89 -12.77
CA THR A 223 0.13 -3.94 -13.26
C THR A 223 0.56 -3.37 -14.61
N PRO A 224 -0.34 -2.72 -15.37
CA PRO A 224 0.04 -1.98 -16.58
C PRO A 224 1.08 -0.88 -16.33
N ALA A 225 1.11 -0.29 -15.12
CA ALA A 225 2.09 0.70 -14.67
C ALA A 225 3.33 0.06 -14.02
N GLY A 226 3.62 -1.21 -14.33
CA GLY A 226 4.74 -1.99 -13.78
C GLY A 226 4.44 -2.64 -12.42
N PRO A 227 5.43 -3.34 -11.83
CA PRO A 227 5.26 -4.03 -10.55
C PRO A 227 4.88 -3.06 -9.44
N PHE A 228 3.79 -3.37 -8.70
CA PHE A 228 3.26 -2.56 -7.60
C PHE A 228 3.32 -3.37 -6.30
N PRO A 229 3.82 -2.81 -5.17
CA PRO A 229 3.90 -3.53 -3.91
C PRO A 229 2.54 -3.63 -3.23
N LEU A 230 2.19 -4.79 -2.71
CA LEU A 230 1.05 -4.99 -1.82
C LEU A 230 1.40 -4.74 -0.36
N LYS A 231 2.69 -4.66 -0.04
CA LYS A 231 3.15 -4.41 1.33
C LYS A 231 4.17 -3.29 1.35
N ILE A 232 3.94 -2.34 2.26
CA ILE A 232 4.81 -1.20 2.53
C ILE A 232 5.10 -1.20 4.03
N SER A 233 6.39 -1.12 4.40
CA SER A 233 6.82 -0.93 5.79
C SER A 233 7.56 0.39 5.90
N LEU A 234 7.09 1.28 6.76
CA LEU A 234 7.77 2.52 7.11
C LEU A 234 8.38 2.39 8.51
N GLU A 235 9.63 2.79 8.65
CA GLU A 235 10.32 2.75 9.94
C GLU A 235 11.02 4.07 10.24
N VAL A 236 10.87 4.55 11.48
CA VAL A 236 11.58 5.68 12.08
C VAL A 236 12.39 5.13 13.27
N PRO A 237 13.58 4.54 13.02
CA PRO A 237 14.33 3.81 14.05
C PRO A 237 14.67 4.64 15.26
N THR A 238 15.01 5.93 15.07
CA THR A 238 15.35 6.88 16.14
C THR A 238 14.18 7.14 17.10
N GLN A 239 12.95 6.92 16.65
CA GLN A 239 11.72 7.05 17.44
C GLN A 239 11.11 5.69 17.79
N GLN A 240 11.77 4.58 17.42
CA GLN A 240 11.28 3.21 17.60
C GLN A 240 9.87 3.01 17.01
N ARG A 241 9.56 3.68 15.89
CA ARG A 241 8.25 3.62 15.24
C ARG A 241 8.30 2.82 13.96
N ARG A 242 7.24 2.04 13.74
CA ARG A 242 7.03 1.26 12.53
C ARG A 242 5.55 1.27 12.15
N LEU A 243 5.32 1.37 10.85
CA LEU A 243 4.00 1.30 10.23
C LEU A 243 4.07 0.26 9.10
N ASP A 244 3.33 -0.83 9.23
CA ASP A 244 3.19 -1.86 8.20
C ASP A 244 1.82 -1.71 7.54
N ILE A 245 1.80 -1.51 6.23
CA ILE A 245 0.61 -1.32 5.40
C ILE A 245 0.51 -2.52 4.46
N ARG A 246 -0.63 -3.19 4.43
CA ARG A 246 -0.92 -4.27 3.49
C ARG A 246 -2.17 -3.91 2.68
N TYR A 247 -2.03 -3.81 1.38
CA TYR A 247 -3.09 -3.48 0.44
C TYR A 247 -3.94 -4.69 0.06
N GLN A 248 -5.23 -4.45 -0.13
CA GLN A 248 -6.21 -5.41 -0.63
C GLN A 248 -6.79 -4.84 -1.93
N ASP A 249 -6.59 -5.55 -3.04
CA ASP A 249 -7.13 -5.21 -4.37
C ASP A 249 -6.94 -3.74 -4.78
N PRO A 250 -5.69 -3.23 -4.86
CA PRO A 250 -5.45 -1.84 -5.20
C PRO A 250 -5.86 -1.52 -6.65
N GLU A 251 -6.57 -0.42 -6.82
CA GLU A 251 -6.96 0.14 -8.11
C GLU A 251 -6.08 1.35 -8.42
N LEU A 252 -5.27 1.24 -9.47
CA LEU A 252 -4.37 2.28 -9.92
C LEU A 252 -4.93 3.04 -11.12
N ASN A 253 -4.60 4.34 -11.19
CA ASN A 253 -4.92 5.21 -12.32
C ASN A 253 -6.41 5.34 -12.64
N ILE A 254 -7.25 5.18 -11.61
CA ILE A 254 -8.69 5.45 -11.71
C ILE A 254 -8.95 6.96 -11.64
N ASP A 255 -10.07 7.37 -12.20
CA ASP A 255 -10.52 8.76 -12.07
C ASP A 255 -11.08 9.00 -10.66
N LEU A 256 -10.51 9.95 -9.94
CA LEU A 256 -10.90 10.36 -8.60
C LEU A 256 -11.34 11.83 -8.63
N ALA A 257 -12.63 12.06 -8.35
CA ALA A 257 -13.17 13.42 -8.32
C ALA A 257 -12.42 14.28 -7.30
N PRO A 258 -12.01 15.52 -7.64
CA PRO A 258 -11.29 16.40 -6.73
C PRO A 258 -12.00 16.65 -5.39
N ALA A 259 -13.33 16.63 -5.39
CA ALA A 259 -14.15 16.80 -4.20
C ALA A 259 -13.93 15.71 -3.13
N LEU A 260 -13.39 14.55 -3.50
CA LEU A 260 -13.05 13.49 -2.54
C LEU A 260 -11.93 13.90 -1.56
N PHE A 261 -11.09 14.84 -1.95
CA PHE A 261 -9.91 15.29 -1.20
C PHE A 261 -10.15 16.55 -0.38
N VAL A 262 -11.38 17.07 -0.39
CA VAL A 262 -11.77 18.25 0.37
C VAL A 262 -12.85 17.86 1.36
N GLN A 263 -12.71 18.27 2.63
CA GLN A 263 -13.71 18.08 3.66
C GLN A 263 -14.35 19.40 4.03
N GLN A 264 -15.69 19.43 3.98
CA GLN A 264 -16.46 20.51 4.58
C GLN A 264 -16.76 20.14 6.03
N LYS A 265 -16.67 21.13 6.93
CA LYS A 265 -17.02 20.94 8.33
C LYS A 265 -18.54 20.64 8.43
N PRO A 266 -18.94 19.51 9.03
CA PRO A 266 -20.34 19.24 9.32
C PRO A 266 -20.94 20.33 10.24
N GLU A 267 -22.22 20.67 10.04
CA GLU A 267 -22.89 21.75 10.79
C GLU A 267 -22.77 21.59 12.31
N ASN A 268 -22.91 20.36 12.79
CA ASN A 268 -22.87 20.06 14.23
C ASN A 268 -21.45 19.76 14.75
N ALA A 269 -20.40 19.86 13.92
CA ALA A 269 -19.05 19.60 14.34
C ALA A 269 -18.39 20.85 14.94
N ARG A 270 -17.68 20.66 16.05
CA ARG A 270 -16.83 21.68 16.65
C ARG A 270 -15.50 21.72 15.92
N GLU A 271 -15.14 22.88 15.38
CA GLU A 271 -13.85 23.07 14.74
C GLU A 271 -12.77 23.32 15.78
N VAL A 272 -11.61 22.68 15.57
CA VAL A 272 -10.40 22.77 16.40
C VAL A 272 -9.18 22.90 15.48
N PRO A 273 -8.19 23.71 15.84
CA PRO A 273 -6.93 23.76 15.10
C PRO A 273 -6.25 22.38 15.07
N ILE A 274 -5.69 22.00 13.92
CA ILE A 274 -4.99 20.69 13.78
C ILE A 274 -3.77 20.63 14.72
N GLU A 275 -3.22 21.74 15.10
CA GLU A 275 -2.11 21.87 16.04
C GLU A 275 -2.46 21.32 17.43
N SER A 276 -3.74 21.18 17.76
CA SER A 276 -4.20 20.54 19.01
C SER A 276 -4.17 19.01 18.97
N LEU A 277 -3.95 18.40 17.81
CA LEU A 277 -3.70 16.97 17.70
C LEU A 277 -2.30 16.62 18.22
N GLY A 278 -2.21 15.70 19.19
CA GLY A 278 -0.94 15.18 19.68
C GLY A 278 -0.23 16.13 20.68
N GLY A 279 -1.00 16.91 21.42
CA GLY A 279 -0.56 17.61 22.63
C GLY A 279 -0.58 16.69 23.84
#